data_2c31d0154eed2112136e9cabd8bc6c3b
#
_entry.id   2c31d0154eed2112136e9cabd8bc6c3b
#
_cell.length_a   1.000
_cell.length_b   1.000
_cell.length_c   1.000
_cell.angle_alpha   90.00
_cell.angle_beta   90.00
_cell.angle_gamma   90.00
#
_symmetry.space_group_name_H-M   'P 1'
#
loop_
_entity.id
_entity.type
_entity.pdbx_description
1 polymer ?
#
loop_
_entity_poly.entity_id
_entity_poly.type
_entity_poly.pdbx_seq_one_letter_code
_entity_poly.pdbx_strand_id
1 'polypeptide(L)'
;MFTNVHQAIKLSDYSRLKNTILRTTSLDFEENALAIFQLQAEQNPVYAKWIELLGINTRAVSKLEEIPYLPIDFFKTQAVSLFSASAPEQFLSSGTGGYGASKHLVHDLDFYDRNCREIFQSFYPQKDDFFIAALLPSYLERSGSSLIRMAQDFINGSRDKDSGFFLDNLAELSDILARKRAANVPILLLGVSFALLDLAESYPQNLSAAIIMETGGMKGRRKEMIRSDLHAILKDAFASDEIHSEYGMTELFSQAY
;
A
#
# COMPACT_ATOMS: atom_id res chain seq x y z
N MET A 1 40.35 15.67 2.88
CA MET A 1 40.34 14.21 2.95
C MET A 1 39.30 13.83 4.01
N PHE A 2 38.03 13.66 3.60
CA PHE A 2 36.97 13.23 4.51
C PHE A 2 36.65 11.78 4.17
N THR A 3 37.27 10.88 4.90
CA THR A 3 36.89 9.46 4.90
C THR A 3 35.67 9.31 5.80
N ASN A 4 34.47 9.57 5.27
CA ASN A 4 33.23 9.11 5.89
C ASN A 4 33.13 7.60 5.64
N VAL A 5 33.61 6.85 6.62
CA VAL A 5 33.29 5.43 6.74
C VAL A 5 31.82 5.38 7.17
N HIS A 6 30.91 5.30 6.20
CA HIS A 6 29.53 4.90 6.47
C HIS A 6 29.59 3.50 7.07
N GLN A 7 29.38 3.42 8.38
CA GLN A 7 29.29 2.13 9.06
C GLN A 7 27.98 1.50 8.57
N ALA A 8 28.08 0.49 7.72
CA ALA A 8 26.90 -0.24 7.21
C ALA A 8 26.08 -0.76 8.40
N ILE A 9 24.76 -0.63 8.32
CA ILE A 9 23.84 -1.19 9.32
C ILE A 9 24.22 -2.66 9.53
N LYS A 10 24.43 -3.05 10.75
CA LYS A 10 24.62 -4.47 11.05
C LYS A 10 23.30 -5.19 10.77
N LEU A 11 23.36 -6.35 10.14
CA LEU A 11 22.19 -7.15 9.79
C LEU A 11 21.28 -7.43 11.01
N SER A 12 21.91 -7.58 12.21
CA SER A 12 21.20 -7.71 13.49
C SER A 12 20.32 -6.51 13.83
N ASP A 13 20.81 -5.30 13.58
CA ASP A 13 20.10 -4.06 13.93
C ASP A 13 18.93 -3.83 12.98
N TYR A 14 19.12 -4.13 11.71
CA TYR A 14 18.04 -4.09 10.72
C TYR A 14 16.92 -5.10 11.04
N SER A 15 17.27 -6.33 11.37
CA SER A 15 16.29 -7.36 11.76
C SER A 15 15.54 -6.97 13.05
N ARG A 16 16.22 -6.37 14.02
CA ARG A 16 15.60 -5.85 15.24
C ARG A 16 14.63 -4.73 14.92
N LEU A 17 15.03 -3.76 14.09
CA LEU A 17 14.20 -2.62 13.70
C LEU A 17 12.91 -3.08 13.01
N LYS A 18 12.98 -4.02 12.07
CA LYS A 18 11.79 -4.58 11.39
C LYS A 18 10.80 -5.19 12.39
N ASN A 19 11.30 -5.98 13.33
CA ASN A 19 10.45 -6.58 14.36
C ASN A 19 9.83 -5.54 15.30
N THR A 20 10.55 -4.46 15.59
CA THR A 20 10.03 -3.33 16.36
C THR A 20 8.89 -2.64 15.60
N ILE A 21 9.08 -2.30 14.32
CA ILE A 21 8.07 -1.67 13.47
C ILE A 21 6.77 -2.48 13.47
N LEU A 22 6.86 -3.81 13.22
CA LEU A 22 5.70 -4.70 13.15
C LEU A 22 4.93 -4.86 14.47
N ARG A 23 5.54 -4.49 15.60
CA ARG A 23 4.94 -4.60 16.94
C ARG A 23 4.61 -3.24 17.56
N THR A 24 4.86 -2.16 16.83
CA THR A 24 4.64 -0.79 17.32
C THR A 24 3.17 -0.58 17.66
N THR A 25 2.93 -0.06 18.85
CA THR A 25 1.61 0.34 19.36
C THR A 25 1.53 1.86 19.50
N SER A 26 0.37 2.39 19.82
CA SER A 26 0.23 3.83 20.10
C SER A 26 1.08 4.32 21.28
N LEU A 27 1.47 3.41 22.18
CA LEU A 27 2.25 3.77 23.39
C LEU A 27 3.75 3.97 23.10
N ASP A 28 4.29 3.24 22.13
CA ASP A 28 5.72 3.25 21.77
C ASP A 28 5.99 3.84 20.38
N PHE A 29 4.95 4.37 19.72
CA PHE A 29 5.05 4.92 18.37
C PHE A 29 6.05 6.06 18.25
N GLU A 30 6.01 7.04 19.17
CA GLU A 30 6.91 8.19 19.14
C GLU A 30 8.38 7.78 19.35
N GLU A 31 8.65 6.91 20.32
CA GLU A 31 9.99 6.38 20.57
C GLU A 31 10.54 5.65 19.33
N ASN A 32 9.73 4.79 18.72
CA ASN A 32 10.11 4.04 17.53
C ASN A 32 10.31 4.95 16.30
N ALA A 33 9.46 5.95 16.12
CA ALA A 33 9.60 6.92 15.05
C ALA A 33 10.88 7.76 15.18
N LEU A 34 11.21 8.19 16.39
CA LEU A 34 12.46 8.92 16.68
C LEU A 34 13.69 8.02 16.44
N ALA A 35 13.63 6.74 16.82
CA ALA A 35 14.70 5.79 16.54
C ALA A 35 14.92 5.58 15.04
N ILE A 36 13.83 5.45 14.26
CA ILE A 36 13.88 5.38 12.80
C ILE A 36 14.44 6.66 12.20
N PHE A 37 14.02 7.83 12.69
CA PHE A 37 14.55 9.11 12.28
C PHE A 37 16.06 9.18 12.45
N GLN A 38 16.60 8.83 13.63
CA GLN A 38 18.04 8.85 13.88
C GLN A 38 18.79 7.92 12.92
N LEU A 39 18.27 6.72 12.71
CA LEU A 39 18.86 5.75 11.78
C LEU A 39 18.88 6.30 10.34
N GLN A 40 17.78 6.85 9.87
CA GLN A 40 17.67 7.44 8.52
C GLN A 40 18.60 8.65 8.38
N ALA A 41 18.68 9.50 9.39
CA ALA A 41 19.56 10.66 9.41
C ALA A 41 21.05 10.31 9.32
N GLU A 42 21.44 9.17 9.95
CA GLU A 42 22.82 8.72 9.93
C GLU A 42 23.21 7.95 8.68
N GLN A 43 22.27 7.17 8.12
CA GLN A 43 22.62 6.13 7.15
C GLN A 43 21.99 6.29 5.77
N ASN A 44 20.91 7.06 5.62
CA ASN A 44 20.35 7.37 4.31
C ASN A 44 21.03 8.61 3.71
N PRO A 45 21.85 8.49 2.65
CA PRO A 45 22.65 9.61 2.15
C PRO A 45 21.78 10.79 1.66
N VAL A 46 20.62 10.49 1.07
CA VAL A 46 19.69 11.52 0.57
C VAL A 46 19.08 12.28 1.74
N TYR A 47 18.62 11.55 2.75
CA TYR A 47 18.02 12.16 3.94
C TYR A 47 19.03 12.92 4.79
N ALA A 48 20.22 12.36 4.99
CA ALA A 48 21.33 13.03 5.70
C ALA A 48 21.67 14.36 5.03
N LYS A 49 21.74 14.40 3.71
CA LYS A 49 22.02 15.63 2.97
C LYS A 49 20.88 16.64 3.08
N TRP A 50 19.64 16.18 3.08
CA TRP A 50 18.46 17.03 3.30
C TRP A 50 18.51 17.72 4.67
N ILE A 51 18.78 16.96 5.74
CA ILE A 51 18.91 17.47 7.12
C ILE A 51 20.06 18.48 7.23
N GLU A 52 21.21 18.17 6.63
CA GLU A 52 22.37 19.08 6.59
C GLU A 52 22.00 20.42 5.95
N LEU A 53 21.29 20.40 4.80
CA LEU A 53 20.88 21.62 4.11
C LEU A 53 19.84 22.44 4.89
N LEU A 54 19.03 21.81 5.71
CA LEU A 54 18.10 22.48 6.62
C LEU A 54 18.79 23.03 7.86
N GLY A 55 20.05 22.70 8.12
CA GLY A 55 20.80 23.11 9.31
C GLY A 55 20.29 22.49 10.60
N ILE A 56 19.65 21.31 10.53
CA ILE A 56 19.02 20.67 11.70
C ILE A 56 20.04 19.85 12.48
N ASN A 57 20.09 20.08 13.79
CA ASN A 57 20.85 19.24 14.72
C ASN A 57 19.99 18.01 15.09
N THR A 58 20.29 16.85 14.52
CA THR A 58 19.53 15.62 14.75
C THR A 58 19.43 15.21 16.21
N ARG A 59 20.47 15.52 17.03
CA ARG A 59 20.47 15.19 18.45
C ARG A 59 19.52 16.05 19.29
N ALA A 60 19.06 17.17 18.74
CA ALA A 60 18.12 18.07 19.42
C ALA A 60 16.65 17.66 19.12
N VAL A 61 16.40 16.83 18.10
CA VAL A 61 15.07 16.35 17.75
C VAL A 61 14.61 15.32 18.78
N SER A 62 13.55 15.62 19.49
CA SER A 62 13.04 14.84 20.62
C SER A 62 11.55 14.54 20.56
N LYS A 63 10.83 15.09 19.56
CA LYS A 63 9.39 14.93 19.34
C LYS A 63 9.08 14.66 17.89
N LEU A 64 7.93 14.04 17.61
CA LEU A 64 7.45 13.73 16.24
C LEU A 64 7.37 14.97 15.36
N GLU A 65 6.86 16.06 15.90
CA GLU A 65 6.64 17.32 15.16
C GLU A 65 7.96 18.01 14.75
N GLU A 66 9.06 17.63 15.38
CA GLU A 66 10.38 18.16 15.08
C GLU A 66 11.12 17.37 13.98
N ILE A 67 10.59 16.20 13.58
CA ILE A 67 11.19 15.37 12.53
C ILE A 67 11.06 16.09 11.18
N PRO A 68 12.18 16.41 10.49
CA PRO A 68 12.13 17.03 9.18
C PRO A 68 11.83 16.00 8.08
N TYR A 69 10.57 15.79 7.78
CA TYR A 69 10.17 14.82 6.78
C TYR A 69 10.74 15.13 5.39
N LEU A 70 11.21 14.08 4.70
CA LEU A 70 11.72 14.21 3.34
C LEU A 70 10.55 14.48 2.37
N PRO A 71 10.60 15.53 1.53
CA PRO A 71 9.59 15.75 0.51
C PRO A 71 9.47 14.54 -0.44
N ILE A 72 8.24 14.12 -0.71
CA ILE A 72 7.93 12.91 -1.50
C ILE A 72 8.53 12.95 -2.92
N ASP A 73 8.70 14.14 -3.49
CA ASP A 73 9.28 14.32 -4.82
C ASP A 73 10.73 13.84 -4.94
N PHE A 74 11.43 13.65 -3.83
CA PHE A 74 12.77 13.07 -3.86
C PHE A 74 12.78 11.65 -4.45
N PHE A 75 11.71 10.87 -4.26
CA PHE A 75 11.59 9.55 -4.86
C PHE A 75 11.49 9.55 -6.39
N LYS A 76 11.23 10.71 -7.01
CA LYS A 76 11.27 10.86 -8.48
C LYS A 76 12.68 11.06 -9.02
N THR A 77 13.55 11.68 -8.24
CA THR A 77 14.84 12.18 -8.71
C THR A 77 16.04 11.56 -8.00
N GLN A 78 15.86 10.96 -6.85
CA GLN A 78 16.90 10.41 -5.99
C GLN A 78 16.67 8.94 -5.68
N ALA A 79 17.76 8.21 -5.45
CA ALA A 79 17.72 6.85 -4.92
C ALA A 79 17.62 6.88 -3.40
N VAL A 80 16.40 7.05 -2.88
CA VAL A 80 16.16 7.11 -1.43
C VAL A 80 16.27 5.71 -0.84
N SER A 81 17.38 5.42 -0.16
CA SER A 81 17.67 4.09 0.41
C SER A 81 18.71 4.17 1.50
N LEU A 82 18.60 3.26 2.49
CA LEU A 82 19.64 2.99 3.49
C LEU A 82 20.80 2.16 2.91
N PHE A 83 20.59 1.51 1.79
CA PHE A 83 21.53 0.55 1.22
C PHE A 83 22.19 1.12 -0.04
N SER A 84 23.50 0.90 -0.16
CA SER A 84 24.27 1.30 -1.33
C SER A 84 24.20 0.29 -2.50
N ALA A 85 23.77 -0.94 -2.21
CA ALA A 85 23.60 -1.97 -3.23
C ALA A 85 22.30 -1.76 -4.02
N SER A 86 22.26 -2.27 -5.26
CA SER A 86 21.01 -2.30 -6.04
C SER A 86 19.94 -3.11 -5.30
N ALA A 87 18.72 -2.56 -5.26
CA ALA A 87 17.59 -3.28 -4.70
C ALA A 87 17.18 -4.44 -5.62
N PRO A 88 16.77 -5.59 -5.07
CA PRO A 88 16.25 -6.70 -5.86
C PRO A 88 14.94 -6.37 -6.57
N GLU A 89 14.18 -5.41 -6.03
CA GLU A 89 12.91 -4.96 -6.60
C GLU A 89 12.77 -3.44 -6.43
N GLN A 90 11.94 -2.84 -7.29
CA GLN A 90 11.55 -1.43 -7.16
C GLN A 90 10.08 -1.27 -7.44
N PHE A 91 9.41 -0.46 -6.62
CA PHE A 91 8.06 -0.03 -6.91
C PHE A 91 8.07 1.27 -7.70
N LEU A 92 7.14 1.36 -8.67
CA LEU A 92 7.02 2.49 -9.58
C LEU A 92 5.62 3.11 -9.48
N SER A 93 5.56 4.43 -9.31
CA SER A 93 4.28 5.14 -9.38
C SER A 93 3.76 5.24 -10.82
N SER A 94 2.47 5.55 -10.98
CA SER A 94 1.86 5.67 -12.31
C SER A 94 2.36 6.85 -13.15
N GLY A 95 3.11 7.79 -12.55
CA GLY A 95 3.72 8.92 -13.27
C GLY A 95 2.74 9.91 -13.90
N THR A 96 1.49 9.97 -13.44
CA THR A 96 0.41 10.79 -14.03
C THR A 96 0.62 12.31 -13.94
N GLY A 97 1.66 12.79 -13.25
CA GLY A 97 1.90 14.19 -12.98
C GLY A 97 2.92 14.90 -13.92
N GLY A 98 3.37 14.29 -15.01
CA GLY A 98 4.33 14.94 -15.96
C GLY A 98 5.79 15.07 -15.48
N TYR A 99 6.09 14.77 -14.22
CA TYR A 99 7.42 14.91 -13.59
C TYR A 99 8.18 13.58 -13.41
N GLY A 100 7.79 12.53 -14.14
CA GLY A 100 8.35 11.18 -14.01
C GLY A 100 7.66 10.34 -12.92
N ALA A 101 7.96 9.04 -12.92
CA ALA A 101 7.46 8.11 -11.92
C ALA A 101 8.37 8.11 -10.68
N SER A 102 7.79 8.09 -9.49
CA SER A 102 8.53 7.83 -8.26
C SER A 102 9.06 6.39 -8.27
N LYS A 103 10.25 6.21 -7.70
CA LYS A 103 10.91 4.91 -7.59
C LYS A 103 11.21 4.62 -6.12
N HIS A 104 10.64 3.56 -5.59
CA HIS A 104 10.95 3.08 -4.26
C HIS A 104 11.77 1.80 -4.34
N LEU A 105 13.00 1.85 -3.86
CA LEU A 105 13.94 0.72 -3.86
C LEU A 105 13.59 -0.21 -2.70
N VAL A 106 13.16 -1.43 -3.02
CA VAL A 106 12.71 -2.42 -2.02
C VAL A 106 13.77 -3.47 -1.83
N HIS A 107 14.47 -3.42 -0.70
CA HIS A 107 15.55 -4.35 -0.37
C HIS A 107 15.06 -5.62 0.34
N ASP A 108 13.86 -5.59 0.91
CA ASP A 108 13.28 -6.69 1.67
C ASP A 108 11.78 -6.82 1.36
N LEU A 109 11.48 -7.64 0.37
CA LEU A 109 10.10 -7.92 -0.05
C LEU A 109 9.32 -8.70 1.01
N ASP A 110 9.97 -9.59 1.73
CA ASP A 110 9.31 -10.38 2.79
C ASP A 110 8.84 -9.46 3.92
N PHE A 111 9.63 -8.44 4.24
CA PHE A 111 9.22 -7.43 5.21
C PHE A 111 8.05 -6.60 4.70
N TYR A 112 8.08 -6.17 3.43
CA TYR A 112 6.97 -5.45 2.82
C TYR A 112 5.68 -6.26 2.87
N ASP A 113 5.70 -7.51 2.39
CA ASP A 113 4.54 -8.40 2.36
C ASP A 113 3.99 -8.64 3.77
N ARG A 114 4.90 -8.91 4.73
CA ARG A 114 4.50 -9.10 6.12
C ARG A 114 3.87 -7.84 6.71
N ASN A 115 4.44 -6.67 6.45
CA ASN A 115 3.89 -5.41 6.95
C ASN A 115 2.48 -5.15 6.39
N CYS A 116 2.26 -5.38 5.08
CA CYS A 116 0.95 -5.28 4.46
C CYS A 116 -0.07 -6.22 5.14
N ARG A 117 0.32 -7.46 5.40
CA ARG A 117 -0.55 -8.45 6.07
C ARG A 117 -0.91 -8.05 7.50
N GLU A 118 0.08 -7.61 8.29
CA GLU A 118 -0.15 -7.20 9.69
C GLU A 118 -1.06 -5.96 9.76
N ILE A 119 -0.85 -4.98 8.88
CA ILE A 119 -1.72 -3.80 8.81
C ILE A 119 -3.14 -4.22 8.40
N PHE A 120 -3.30 -4.98 7.32
CA PHE A 120 -4.62 -5.43 6.87
C PHE A 120 -5.34 -6.24 7.95
N GLN A 121 -4.63 -7.14 8.63
CA GLN A 121 -5.19 -7.98 9.69
C GLN A 121 -5.65 -7.17 10.91
N SER A 122 -5.05 -6.01 11.18
CA SER A 122 -5.50 -5.14 12.28
C SER A 122 -6.90 -4.56 12.04
N PHE A 123 -7.31 -4.40 10.77
CA PHE A 123 -8.65 -3.97 10.38
C PHE A 123 -9.58 -5.16 10.09
N TYR A 124 -9.03 -6.24 9.52
CA TYR A 124 -9.77 -7.42 9.05
C TYR A 124 -9.16 -8.71 9.60
N PRO A 125 -9.46 -9.06 10.87
CA PRO A 125 -8.84 -10.22 11.55
C PRO A 125 -9.03 -11.56 10.86
N GLN A 126 -10.09 -11.70 10.04
CA GLN A 126 -10.47 -12.95 9.35
C GLN A 126 -9.96 -13.03 7.92
N LYS A 127 -8.90 -12.31 7.58
CA LYS A 127 -8.40 -12.13 6.20
C LYS A 127 -8.15 -13.43 5.41
N ASP A 128 -7.75 -14.50 6.08
CA ASP A 128 -7.42 -15.79 5.41
C ASP A 128 -8.67 -16.56 4.95
N ASP A 129 -9.84 -16.21 5.46
CA ASP A 129 -11.11 -16.86 5.14
C ASP A 129 -11.86 -16.15 3.99
N PHE A 130 -11.38 -14.99 3.53
CA PHE A 130 -12.00 -14.27 2.43
C PHE A 130 -11.80 -14.97 1.09
N PHE A 131 -12.87 -15.03 0.28
CA PHE A 131 -12.73 -15.01 -1.15
C PHE A 131 -12.28 -13.61 -1.57
N ILE A 132 -11.15 -13.50 -2.23
CA ILE A 132 -10.56 -12.21 -2.62
C ILE A 132 -10.69 -12.03 -4.13
N ALA A 133 -11.52 -11.08 -4.52
CA ALA A 133 -11.64 -10.64 -5.91
C ALA A 133 -10.89 -9.31 -6.08
N ALA A 134 -9.75 -9.34 -6.78
CA ALA A 134 -8.97 -8.16 -7.10
C ALA A 134 -9.32 -7.65 -8.51
N LEU A 135 -10.25 -6.70 -8.62
CA LEU A 135 -10.71 -6.11 -9.87
C LEU A 135 -9.79 -4.94 -10.26
N LEU A 136 -8.61 -5.25 -10.80
CA LEU A 136 -7.50 -4.33 -11.07
C LEU A 136 -7.03 -4.36 -12.54
N PRO A 137 -7.91 -4.13 -13.54
CA PRO A 137 -7.62 -4.39 -14.96
C PRO A 137 -6.43 -3.64 -15.54
N SER A 138 -6.12 -2.44 -15.08
CA SER A 138 -5.04 -1.62 -15.67
C SER A 138 -3.70 -1.75 -14.96
N TYR A 139 -3.58 -2.58 -13.95
CA TYR A 139 -2.38 -2.68 -13.13
C TYR A 139 -1.48 -3.86 -13.48
N LEU A 140 -2.04 -4.97 -13.99
CA LEU A 140 -1.25 -6.17 -14.34
C LEU A 140 -0.31 -5.93 -15.53
N GLU A 141 -0.59 -4.94 -16.37
CA GLU A 141 0.26 -4.56 -17.50
C GLU A 141 1.52 -3.77 -17.06
N ARG A 142 1.62 -3.40 -15.77
CA ARG A 142 2.71 -2.60 -15.22
C ARG A 142 3.53 -3.41 -14.23
N SER A 143 4.80 -3.64 -14.56
CA SER A 143 5.76 -4.13 -13.58
C SER A 143 5.99 -3.12 -12.45
N GLY A 144 6.26 -3.59 -11.23
CA GLY A 144 6.64 -2.74 -10.10
C GLY A 144 5.49 -2.03 -9.40
N SER A 145 4.25 -2.52 -9.49
CA SER A 145 3.13 -1.97 -8.72
C SER A 145 3.09 -2.55 -7.30
N SER A 146 3.23 -1.70 -6.28
CA SER A 146 3.07 -2.09 -4.88
C SER A 146 1.66 -2.62 -4.57
N LEU A 147 0.62 -2.03 -5.18
CA LEU A 147 -0.77 -2.48 -5.04
C LEU A 147 -0.97 -3.91 -5.57
N ILE A 148 -0.40 -4.22 -6.76
CA ILE A 148 -0.46 -5.58 -7.32
C ILE A 148 0.28 -6.57 -6.43
N ARG A 149 1.45 -6.21 -5.90
CA ARG A 149 2.21 -7.06 -4.98
C ARG A 149 1.38 -7.37 -3.73
N MET A 150 0.79 -6.37 -3.11
CA MET A 150 -0.08 -6.53 -1.94
C MET A 150 -1.29 -7.44 -2.26
N ALA A 151 -2.02 -7.16 -3.34
CA ALA A 151 -3.18 -7.96 -3.74
C ALA A 151 -2.81 -9.41 -4.03
N GLN A 152 -1.68 -9.65 -4.73
CA GLN A 152 -1.17 -11.00 -5.00
C GLN A 152 -0.82 -11.75 -3.72
N ASP A 153 -0.20 -11.07 -2.75
CA ASP A 153 0.15 -11.66 -1.47
C ASP A 153 -1.12 -12.05 -0.68
N PHE A 154 -2.13 -11.21 -0.68
CA PHE A 154 -3.43 -11.52 -0.04
C PHE A 154 -4.15 -12.69 -0.73
N ILE A 155 -4.17 -12.72 -2.07
CA ILE A 155 -4.74 -13.82 -2.86
C ILE A 155 -4.03 -15.14 -2.53
N ASN A 156 -2.69 -15.12 -2.49
CA ASN A 156 -1.88 -16.31 -2.17
C ASN A 156 -2.11 -16.81 -0.74
N GLY A 157 -2.43 -15.90 0.21
CA GLY A 157 -2.75 -16.23 1.60
C GLY A 157 -4.19 -16.70 1.82
N SER A 158 -5.09 -16.47 0.86
CA SER A 158 -6.49 -16.89 0.95
C SER A 158 -6.64 -18.41 0.88
N ARG A 159 -7.53 -18.97 1.70
CA ARG A 159 -7.93 -20.37 1.65
C ARG A 159 -8.89 -20.67 0.50
N ASP A 160 -9.53 -19.66 -0.04
CA ASP A 160 -10.47 -19.81 -1.15
C ASP A 160 -9.73 -19.83 -2.49
N LYS A 161 -9.82 -20.95 -3.20
CA LYS A 161 -9.08 -21.19 -4.45
C LYS A 161 -9.60 -20.40 -5.65
N ASP A 162 -10.79 -19.82 -5.54
CA ASP A 162 -11.34 -18.95 -6.59
C ASP A 162 -10.83 -17.51 -6.44
N SER A 163 -10.09 -17.20 -5.36
CA SER A 163 -9.44 -15.90 -5.17
C SER A 163 -8.47 -15.60 -6.30
N GLY A 164 -8.54 -14.38 -6.84
CA GLY A 164 -7.71 -14.03 -7.98
C GLY A 164 -7.90 -12.62 -8.49
N PHE A 165 -7.15 -12.31 -9.56
CA PHE A 165 -7.33 -11.08 -10.32
C PHE A 165 -8.43 -11.24 -11.36
N PHE A 166 -9.29 -10.22 -11.42
CA PHE A 166 -10.33 -10.07 -12.43
C PHE A 166 -10.06 -8.80 -13.23
N LEU A 167 -10.14 -8.90 -14.55
CA LEU A 167 -9.78 -7.81 -15.46
C LEU A 167 -11.03 -7.26 -16.16
N ASP A 168 -11.44 -7.98 -17.22
CA ASP A 168 -12.56 -7.58 -18.07
C ASP A 168 -13.71 -8.60 -18.04
N ASN A 169 -13.56 -9.69 -17.28
CA ASN A 169 -14.52 -10.77 -17.17
C ASN A 169 -15.59 -10.52 -16.07
N LEU A 170 -16.27 -9.37 -16.16
CA LEU A 170 -17.23 -8.92 -15.15
C LEU A 170 -18.41 -9.88 -14.95
N ALA A 171 -18.88 -10.54 -16.02
CA ALA A 171 -19.95 -11.52 -15.92
C ALA A 171 -19.54 -12.73 -15.06
N GLU A 172 -18.37 -13.29 -15.31
CA GLU A 172 -17.81 -14.40 -14.52
C GLU A 172 -17.62 -13.97 -13.05
N LEU A 173 -17.05 -12.80 -12.82
CA LEU A 173 -16.90 -12.26 -11.46
C LEU A 173 -18.25 -12.13 -10.77
N SER A 174 -19.27 -11.60 -11.44
CA SER A 174 -20.62 -11.46 -10.90
C SER A 174 -21.21 -12.81 -10.47
N ASP A 175 -21.06 -13.85 -11.31
CA ASP A 175 -21.53 -15.20 -11.02
C ASP A 175 -20.78 -15.81 -9.82
N ILE A 176 -19.48 -15.59 -9.71
CA ILE A 176 -18.68 -16.05 -8.57
C ILE A 176 -19.13 -15.34 -7.28
N LEU A 177 -19.28 -14.03 -7.31
CA LEU A 177 -19.74 -13.24 -6.16
C LEU A 177 -21.11 -13.73 -5.66
N ALA A 178 -22.05 -13.99 -6.58
CA ALA A 178 -23.37 -14.52 -6.24
C ALA A 178 -23.29 -15.90 -5.58
N ARG A 179 -22.45 -16.80 -6.09
CA ARG A 179 -22.22 -18.14 -5.49
C ARG A 179 -21.58 -18.06 -4.11
N LYS A 180 -20.54 -17.21 -3.94
CA LYS A 180 -19.85 -17.02 -2.66
C LYS A 180 -20.80 -16.45 -1.60
N ARG A 181 -21.61 -15.46 -1.98
CA ARG A 181 -22.64 -14.92 -1.09
C ARG A 181 -23.66 -15.99 -0.69
N ALA A 182 -24.16 -16.78 -1.64
CA ALA A 182 -25.13 -17.84 -1.36
C ALA A 182 -24.56 -18.93 -0.43
N ALA A 183 -23.24 -19.14 -0.48
CA ALA A 183 -22.51 -20.06 0.40
C ALA A 183 -22.09 -19.45 1.75
N ASN A 184 -22.42 -18.17 2.01
CA ASN A 184 -21.96 -17.38 3.17
C ASN A 184 -20.43 -17.35 3.32
N VAL A 185 -19.70 -17.36 2.23
CA VAL A 185 -18.24 -17.16 2.23
C VAL A 185 -17.97 -15.67 2.40
N PRO A 186 -17.07 -15.27 3.33
CA PRO A 186 -16.65 -13.89 3.43
C PRO A 186 -16.03 -13.40 2.12
N ILE A 187 -16.41 -12.22 1.64
CA ILE A 187 -15.95 -11.66 0.37
C ILE A 187 -15.18 -10.36 0.62
N LEU A 188 -13.98 -10.25 0.01
CA LEU A 188 -13.27 -9.00 -0.20
C LEU A 188 -13.26 -8.70 -1.71
N LEU A 189 -14.03 -7.70 -2.12
CA LEU A 189 -14.00 -7.14 -3.47
C LEU A 189 -13.15 -5.88 -3.47
N LEU A 190 -11.87 -6.01 -3.83
CA LEU A 190 -10.93 -4.90 -3.97
C LEU A 190 -10.88 -4.47 -5.42
N GLY A 191 -11.18 -3.21 -5.73
CA GLY A 191 -11.19 -2.77 -7.11
C GLY A 191 -10.83 -1.31 -7.29
N VAL A 192 -10.31 -0.98 -8.49
CA VAL A 192 -10.15 0.43 -8.87
C VAL A 192 -11.52 1.06 -9.11
N SER A 193 -11.64 2.33 -8.75
CA SER A 193 -12.93 3.05 -8.75
C SER A 193 -13.71 2.88 -10.06
N PHE A 194 -13.06 3.04 -11.22
CA PHE A 194 -13.76 2.90 -12.52
C PHE A 194 -14.25 1.47 -12.79
N ALA A 195 -13.49 0.46 -12.39
CA ALA A 195 -13.86 -0.94 -12.65
C ALA A 195 -14.98 -1.41 -11.69
N LEU A 196 -14.99 -0.92 -10.46
CA LEU A 196 -16.12 -1.13 -9.54
C LEU A 196 -17.40 -0.48 -10.08
N LEU A 197 -17.31 0.70 -10.69
CA LEU A 197 -18.45 1.33 -11.36
C LEU A 197 -18.93 0.53 -12.56
N ASP A 198 -18.02 -0.01 -13.39
CA ASP A 198 -18.37 -0.85 -14.52
C ASP A 198 -19.11 -2.12 -14.05
N LEU A 199 -18.67 -2.73 -12.95
CA LEU A 199 -19.34 -3.86 -12.32
C LEU A 199 -20.69 -3.47 -11.75
N ALA A 200 -20.78 -2.34 -11.05
CA ALA A 200 -22.01 -1.83 -10.45
C ALA A 200 -23.10 -1.52 -11.48
N GLU A 201 -22.73 -0.93 -12.60
CA GLU A 201 -23.65 -0.60 -13.68
C GLU A 201 -24.14 -1.83 -14.47
N SER A 202 -23.23 -2.80 -14.71
CA SER A 202 -23.53 -3.95 -15.56
C SER A 202 -24.14 -5.12 -14.78
N TYR A 203 -23.78 -5.28 -13.52
CA TYR A 203 -24.11 -6.44 -12.68
C TYR A 203 -24.45 -6.04 -11.25
N PRO A 204 -25.47 -5.18 -11.03
CA PRO A 204 -25.89 -4.83 -9.68
C PRO A 204 -26.41 -6.07 -8.94
N GLN A 205 -25.99 -6.28 -7.71
CA GLN A 205 -26.39 -7.43 -6.92
C GLN A 205 -26.20 -7.17 -5.41
N ASN A 206 -26.93 -7.90 -4.56
CA ASN A 206 -26.78 -7.75 -3.12
C ASN A 206 -25.45 -8.36 -2.63
N LEU A 207 -24.55 -7.53 -2.15
CA LEU A 207 -23.28 -7.86 -1.52
C LEU A 207 -23.18 -7.28 -0.11
N SER A 208 -24.30 -7.11 0.59
CA SER A 208 -24.39 -6.44 1.90
C SER A 208 -23.47 -7.02 2.99
N ALA A 209 -23.04 -8.30 2.85
CA ALA A 209 -22.11 -8.95 3.78
C ALA A 209 -20.66 -8.93 3.27
N ALA A 210 -20.40 -8.36 2.09
CA ALA A 210 -19.06 -8.26 1.52
C ALA A 210 -18.35 -6.97 1.97
N ILE A 211 -17.04 -7.04 2.07
CA ILE A 211 -16.21 -5.85 2.12
C ILE A 211 -15.96 -5.41 0.69
N ILE A 212 -16.51 -4.26 0.31
CA ILE A 212 -16.28 -3.63 -0.99
C ILE A 212 -15.28 -2.51 -0.75
N MET A 213 -14.12 -2.61 -1.35
CA MET A 213 -12.99 -1.72 -1.11
C MET A 213 -12.53 -1.07 -2.41
N GLU A 214 -12.68 0.26 -2.50
CA GLU A 214 -12.18 1.01 -3.64
C GLU A 214 -10.73 1.45 -3.42
N THR A 215 -9.97 1.51 -4.49
CA THR A 215 -8.60 2.04 -4.51
C THR A 215 -8.33 2.81 -5.80
N GLY A 216 -7.41 3.76 -5.74
CA GLY A 216 -7.02 4.56 -6.91
C GLY A 216 -8.09 5.56 -7.34
N GLY A 217 -8.16 5.85 -8.64
CA GLY A 217 -9.08 6.84 -9.20
C GLY A 217 -9.59 6.41 -10.58
N MET A 218 -10.21 7.35 -11.31
CA MET A 218 -10.82 7.09 -12.63
C MET A 218 -9.78 6.85 -13.72
N LYS A 219 -8.51 7.24 -13.51
CA LYS A 219 -7.36 7.03 -14.42
C LYS A 219 -7.62 7.44 -15.87
N GLY A 220 -8.41 8.49 -16.05
CA GLY A 220 -8.82 8.99 -17.36
C GLY A 220 -9.79 8.10 -18.14
N ARG A 221 -10.26 6.98 -17.57
CA ARG A 221 -11.26 6.11 -18.20
C ARG A 221 -12.69 6.61 -18.00
N ARG A 222 -12.93 7.35 -16.90
CA ARG A 222 -14.21 8.01 -16.58
C ARG A 222 -13.94 9.42 -16.10
N LYS A 223 -15.00 10.25 -16.10
CA LYS A 223 -14.94 11.58 -15.48
C LYS A 223 -14.65 11.43 -14.00
N GLU A 224 -13.73 12.26 -13.48
CA GLU A 224 -13.44 12.30 -12.05
C GLU A 224 -14.72 12.60 -11.25
N MET A 225 -14.84 11.90 -10.14
CA MET A 225 -15.99 11.93 -9.25
C MET A 225 -15.50 12.08 -7.82
N ILE A 226 -16.24 12.81 -6.99
CA ILE A 226 -15.90 12.88 -5.56
C ILE A 226 -16.25 11.55 -4.88
N ARG A 227 -15.52 11.21 -3.83
CA ARG A 227 -15.66 9.91 -3.15
C ARG A 227 -17.09 9.65 -2.65
N SER A 228 -17.77 10.67 -2.13
CA SER A 228 -19.15 10.53 -1.66
C SER A 228 -20.11 10.05 -2.75
N ASP A 229 -19.97 10.55 -3.99
CA ASP A 229 -20.82 10.16 -5.10
C ASP A 229 -20.50 8.74 -5.57
N LEU A 230 -19.20 8.40 -5.66
CA LEU A 230 -18.75 7.04 -5.95
C LEU A 230 -19.34 6.04 -4.94
N HIS A 231 -19.19 6.32 -3.65
CA HIS A 231 -19.69 5.45 -2.59
C HIS A 231 -21.22 5.31 -2.63
N ALA A 232 -21.95 6.39 -2.92
CA ALA A 232 -23.41 6.33 -3.05
C ALA A 232 -23.85 5.38 -4.17
N ILE A 233 -23.20 5.44 -5.34
CA ILE A 233 -23.48 4.54 -6.47
C ILE A 233 -23.17 3.08 -6.10
N LEU A 234 -22.01 2.82 -5.51
CA LEU A 234 -21.60 1.47 -5.15
C LEU A 234 -22.48 0.87 -4.04
N LYS A 235 -22.90 1.67 -3.06
CA LYS A 235 -23.84 1.25 -2.00
C LYS A 235 -25.18 0.84 -2.58
N ASP A 236 -25.73 1.63 -3.49
CA ASP A 236 -27.01 1.35 -4.13
C ASP A 236 -26.92 0.07 -4.97
N ALA A 237 -25.93 -0.03 -5.85
CA ALA A 237 -25.76 -1.16 -6.76
C ALA A 237 -25.50 -2.49 -6.06
N PHE A 238 -24.76 -2.47 -4.95
CA PHE A 238 -24.37 -3.67 -4.21
C PHE A 238 -25.17 -3.90 -2.94
N ALA A 239 -26.18 -3.08 -2.67
CA ALA A 239 -27.00 -3.12 -1.45
C ALA A 239 -26.12 -3.17 -0.19
N SER A 240 -25.02 -2.43 -0.16
CA SER A 240 -24.04 -2.38 0.92
C SER A 240 -24.22 -1.11 1.74
N ASP A 241 -24.17 -1.23 3.07
CA ASP A 241 -24.26 -0.07 3.95
C ASP A 241 -22.96 0.76 3.97
N GLU A 242 -21.83 0.13 3.61
CA GLU A 242 -20.51 0.73 3.74
C GLU A 242 -19.61 0.35 2.55
N ILE A 243 -18.85 1.33 2.06
CA ILE A 243 -17.77 1.12 1.07
C ILE A 243 -16.46 1.52 1.74
N HIS A 244 -15.50 0.63 1.73
CA HIS A 244 -14.17 0.84 2.27
C HIS A 244 -13.25 1.46 1.21
N SER A 245 -12.18 2.11 1.66
CA SER A 245 -11.16 2.68 0.78
C SER A 245 -9.79 2.16 1.17
N GLU A 246 -9.03 1.68 0.22
CA GLU A 246 -7.59 1.45 0.40
C GLU A 246 -6.81 2.68 -0.04
N TYR A 247 -5.87 3.10 0.77
CA TYR A 247 -4.93 4.15 0.44
C TYR A 247 -3.50 3.64 0.61
N GLY A 248 -2.75 3.61 -0.49
CA GLY A 248 -1.34 3.31 -0.52
C GLY A 248 -0.59 4.24 -1.45
N MET A 249 0.69 4.40 -1.20
CA MET A 249 1.62 5.13 -2.07
C MET A 249 2.81 4.25 -2.37
N THR A 250 3.31 4.35 -3.59
CA THR A 250 4.53 3.64 -4.02
C THR A 250 5.71 3.88 -3.08
N GLU A 251 5.81 5.09 -2.55
CA GLU A 251 6.88 5.56 -1.68
C GLU A 251 6.78 5.07 -0.23
N LEU A 252 5.63 4.51 0.15
CA LEU A 252 5.39 4.02 1.50
C LEU A 252 5.51 2.49 1.57
N PHE A 253 5.90 1.99 2.77
CA PHE A 253 5.86 0.57 3.11
C PHE A 253 4.59 0.22 3.88
N SER A 254 3.53 1.00 3.71
CA SER A 254 2.28 0.85 4.48
C SER A 254 1.07 1.22 3.64
N GLN A 255 -0.10 0.73 4.07
CA GLN A 255 -1.41 1.06 3.55
C GLN A 255 -2.32 1.54 4.69
N ALA A 256 -3.40 2.24 4.33
CA ALA A 256 -4.50 2.57 5.23
C ALA A 256 -5.83 2.05 4.64
N TYR A 257 -6.80 1.75 5.50
CA TYR A 257 -8.08 1.16 5.14
C TYR A 257 -9.23 1.91 5.81
#